data_8f52e3088c6293cc0e168bcf4d3a6132
#
_entry.id   8f52e3088c6293cc0e168bcf4d3a6132
#
_cell.length_a   1.000
_cell.length_b   1.000
_cell.length_c   1.000
_cell.angle_alpha   90.00
_cell.angle_beta   90.00
_cell.angle_gamma   90.00
#
_symmetry.space_group_name_H-M   'P 1'
#
loop_
_entity.id
_entity.type
_entity.pdbx_description
1 polymer ?
#
loop_
_entity_poly.entity_id
_entity_poly.type
_entity_poly.pdbx_seq_one_letter_code
_entity_poly.pdbx_strand_id
1 'polypeptide(L)'
;LSAIPPGFRDFAEKFNDNNSGSSEEEEEEVETSTKSGIPLPFADPSCGAGLVASQVIRIHSKRLEKEEASVKCNDTLKLIEGMQLLDSSEIAIEASRRRILITLGRAGLVDLEGEGDEGVIGRNEAEMILESNVRVGDSLLDEWPWNESPLLIVSRPPWIRIKDRFRGHEDGSRLRKELSGRLRNALDSEGELRFSALKGNVNLYRLFLERSLQLVSEGGRVRMVVPDSLLREKSSVPLRKLLVEENEWRSTWCFPEPH
;
A
#
# COMPACT_ATOMS: atom_id res chain seq x y z
N LEU A 1 -19.01 4.14 11.01
CA LEU A 1 -17.64 3.95 11.46
C LEU A 1 -17.43 2.45 11.69
N SER A 2 -17.11 1.69 10.64
CA SER A 2 -16.72 0.29 10.79
C SER A 2 -15.40 0.27 11.58
N ALA A 3 -15.41 -0.45 12.69
CA ALA A 3 -14.23 -0.62 13.54
C ALA A 3 -13.09 -1.21 12.70
N ILE A 4 -11.89 -0.67 12.87
CA ILE A 4 -10.65 -1.24 12.31
C ILE A 4 -10.55 -2.67 12.86
N PRO A 5 -10.41 -3.69 12.01
CA PRO A 5 -10.25 -5.07 12.48
C PRO A 5 -9.11 -5.16 13.51
N PRO A 6 -9.28 -5.89 14.64
CA PRO A 6 -8.26 -6.00 15.70
C PRO A 6 -6.87 -6.32 15.16
N GLY A 7 -6.75 -7.27 14.25
CA GLY A 7 -5.48 -7.67 13.66
C GLY A 7 -4.74 -6.59 12.86
N PHE A 8 -5.44 -5.54 12.42
CA PHE A 8 -4.78 -4.43 11.72
C PHE A 8 -4.15 -3.42 12.70
N ARG A 9 -4.71 -3.27 13.91
CA ARG A 9 -4.09 -2.48 14.99
C ARG A 9 -2.79 -3.13 15.46
N ASP A 10 -2.82 -4.43 15.71
CA ASP A 10 -1.63 -5.21 16.11
C ASP A 10 -0.55 -5.18 15.03
N PHE A 11 -0.93 -5.15 13.75
CA PHE A 11 -0.01 -4.98 12.63
C PHE A 11 0.67 -3.60 12.67
N ALA A 12 -0.10 -2.54 12.92
CA ALA A 12 0.43 -1.18 13.00
C ALA A 12 1.34 -0.98 14.23
N GLU A 13 1.05 -1.64 15.36
CA GLU A 13 1.89 -1.60 16.56
C GLU A 13 3.21 -2.37 16.35
N LYS A 14 3.16 -3.56 15.76
CA LYS A 14 4.37 -4.34 15.42
C LYS A 14 5.22 -3.72 14.31
N PHE A 15 4.65 -2.81 13.52
CA PHE A 15 5.43 -1.97 12.61
C PHE A 15 6.43 -1.09 13.38
N ASN A 16 6.10 -0.74 14.62
CA ASN A 16 6.90 0.14 15.48
C ASN A 16 8.08 -0.59 16.15
N ASP A 17 7.92 -1.88 16.51
CA ASP A 17 8.88 -2.59 17.37
C ASP A 17 10.11 -3.16 16.61
N ASN A 18 10.00 -3.41 15.31
CA ASN A 18 11.07 -4.06 14.54
C ASN A 18 12.13 -3.08 13.96
N ASN A 19 12.06 -1.79 14.28
CA ASN A 19 13.07 -0.81 13.84
C ASN A 19 14.14 -0.51 14.92
N SER A 20 14.17 -1.26 16.03
CA SER A 20 15.11 -1.08 17.16
C SER A 20 16.22 -2.13 17.25
N GLY A 21 16.62 -2.70 16.12
CA GLY A 21 17.74 -3.63 16.04
C GLY A 21 18.98 -2.92 15.51
N SER A 22 19.87 -2.55 16.44
CA SER A 22 21.19 -1.94 16.21
C SER A 22 22.13 -2.82 15.41
N SER A 23 22.73 -2.29 14.37
CA SER A 23 24.15 -2.49 14.05
C SER A 23 24.68 -1.16 13.54
N GLU A 24 25.71 -0.68 14.26
CA GLU A 24 26.50 0.48 13.90
C GLU A 24 27.30 0.13 12.62
N GLU A 25 26.72 0.44 11.49
CA GLU A 25 27.43 0.70 10.25
C GLU A 25 26.96 2.09 9.83
N GLU A 26 27.90 3.04 9.77
CA GLU A 26 27.73 4.37 9.19
C GLU A 26 27.41 4.18 7.70
N GLU A 27 26.16 3.84 7.38
CA GLU A 27 25.64 3.94 6.02
C GLU A 27 25.37 5.42 5.76
N GLU A 28 25.94 5.97 4.71
CA GLU A 28 25.53 7.24 4.12
C GLU A 28 24.01 7.28 4.11
N GLU A 29 23.41 8.22 4.88
CA GLU A 29 21.97 8.47 4.89
C GLU A 29 21.55 8.87 3.48
N VAL A 30 21.20 7.90 2.67
CA VAL A 30 20.45 8.15 1.45
C VAL A 30 19.14 8.78 1.87
N GLU A 31 18.80 9.94 1.32
CA GLU A 31 17.60 10.77 1.58
C GLU A 31 16.25 10.07 1.30
N THR A 32 16.18 8.75 1.45
CA THR A 32 15.11 7.85 1.03
C THR A 32 14.11 7.51 2.12
N SER A 33 14.20 8.15 3.29
CA SER A 33 13.21 7.97 4.35
C SER A 33 12.82 9.29 5.01
N THR A 34 11.61 9.33 5.57
CA THR A 34 11.20 10.42 6.44
C THR A 34 11.99 10.37 7.75
N LYS A 35 12.10 11.51 8.47
CA LYS A 35 12.66 11.55 9.83
C LYS A 35 11.90 10.64 10.79
N SER A 36 10.62 10.39 10.53
CA SER A 36 9.83 9.38 11.23
C SER A 36 10.22 7.94 10.88
N GLY A 37 11.20 7.70 10.00
CA GLY A 37 11.70 6.39 9.61
C GLY A 37 10.72 5.60 8.71
N ILE A 38 9.91 6.27 7.92
CA ILE A 38 9.07 5.66 6.89
C ILE A 38 9.83 5.70 5.57
N PRO A 39 10.19 4.52 4.98
CA PRO A 39 10.85 4.49 3.69
C PRO A 39 9.98 5.09 2.58
N LEU A 40 10.56 5.88 1.70
CA LEU A 40 9.89 6.53 0.58
C LEU A 40 10.58 6.19 -0.75
N PRO A 41 9.83 6.07 -1.86
CA PRO A 41 8.36 6.18 -1.92
C PRO A 41 7.63 5.05 -1.19
N PHE A 42 6.47 5.40 -0.60
CA PHE A 42 5.54 4.45 0.04
C PHE A 42 4.35 4.18 -0.87
N ALA A 43 4.01 2.91 -1.09
CA ALA A 43 2.91 2.57 -1.99
C ALA A 43 1.84 1.65 -1.38
N ASP A 44 0.59 1.82 -1.86
CA ASP A 44 -0.50 0.86 -1.71
C ASP A 44 -1.21 0.65 -3.06
N PRO A 45 -0.95 -0.48 -3.75
CA PRO A 45 -1.52 -0.77 -5.08
C PRO A 45 -3.03 -1.13 -5.04
N SER A 46 -3.66 -1.13 -3.88
CA SER A 46 -5.09 -1.38 -3.70
C SER A 46 -5.63 -0.57 -2.54
N CYS A 47 -5.39 0.75 -2.56
CA CYS A 47 -5.54 1.62 -1.39
C CYS A 47 -6.99 1.76 -0.89
N GLY A 48 -7.99 1.43 -1.72
CA GLY A 48 -9.39 1.57 -1.37
C GLY A 48 -9.70 2.98 -0.87
N ALA A 49 -10.38 3.10 0.26
CA ALA A 49 -10.67 4.38 0.89
C ALA A 49 -9.53 4.92 1.80
N GLY A 50 -8.26 4.56 1.56
CA GLY A 50 -7.09 5.15 2.22
C GLY A 50 -6.88 4.73 3.68
N LEU A 51 -7.33 3.54 4.07
CA LEU A 51 -7.21 3.08 5.46
C LEU A 51 -5.74 2.85 5.85
N VAL A 52 -4.96 2.21 5.00
CA VAL A 52 -3.52 1.94 5.23
C VAL A 52 -2.77 3.26 5.34
N ALA A 53 -2.91 4.15 4.36
CA ALA A 53 -2.26 5.47 4.37
C ALA A 53 -2.61 6.27 5.63
N SER A 54 -3.88 6.23 6.08
CA SER A 54 -4.29 6.89 7.33
C SER A 54 -3.57 6.35 8.57
N GLN A 55 -3.26 5.05 8.61
CA GLN A 55 -2.48 4.48 9.72
C GLN A 55 -1.00 4.88 9.62
N VAL A 56 -0.44 4.90 8.42
CA VAL A 56 0.93 5.39 8.19
C VAL A 56 1.07 6.84 8.69
N ILE A 57 0.13 7.73 8.35
CA ILE A 57 0.11 9.12 8.83
C ILE A 57 0.04 9.20 10.36
N ARG A 58 -0.77 8.36 11.01
CA ARG A 58 -0.86 8.34 12.48
C ARG A 58 0.44 7.89 13.15
N ILE A 59 1.12 6.89 12.57
CA ILE A 59 2.43 6.46 13.04
C ILE A 59 3.45 7.59 12.86
N HIS A 60 3.45 8.21 11.71
CA HIS A 60 4.28 9.36 11.37
C HIS A 60 4.10 10.51 12.37
N SER A 61 2.86 10.98 12.57
CA SER A 61 2.53 12.03 13.52
C SER A 61 2.99 11.71 14.94
N LYS A 62 2.76 10.47 15.41
CA LYS A 62 3.17 10.03 16.74
C LYS A 62 4.70 10.06 16.92
N ARG A 63 5.45 9.65 15.89
CA ARG A 63 6.93 9.67 15.93
C ARG A 63 7.49 11.07 15.94
N LEU A 64 6.79 12.02 15.31
CA LEU A 64 7.18 13.42 15.26
C LEU A 64 6.59 14.26 16.41
N GLU A 65 5.90 13.68 17.38
CA GLU A 65 5.16 14.42 18.40
C GLU A 65 6.04 15.45 19.15
N LYS A 66 7.33 15.13 19.37
CA LYS A 66 8.31 15.96 20.10
C LYS A 66 9.16 16.86 19.20
N GLU A 67 9.00 16.76 17.88
CA GLU A 67 9.76 17.56 16.92
C GLU A 67 9.21 18.99 16.83
N GLU A 68 10.06 19.91 16.37
CA GLU A 68 9.65 21.29 16.07
C GLU A 68 8.66 21.35 14.90
N ALA A 69 7.85 22.41 14.83
CA ALA A 69 6.81 22.57 13.82
C ALA A 69 7.35 22.52 12.38
N SER A 70 8.47 23.20 12.12
CA SER A 70 9.14 23.22 10.83
C SER A 70 9.60 21.83 10.39
N VAL A 71 10.11 21.02 11.33
CA VAL A 71 10.53 19.64 11.07
C VAL A 71 9.33 18.77 10.77
N LYS A 72 8.23 18.90 11.54
CA LYS A 72 6.98 18.19 11.29
C LYS A 72 6.42 18.49 9.90
N CYS A 73 6.41 19.77 9.52
CA CYS A 73 5.91 20.22 8.23
C CYS A 73 6.73 19.61 7.09
N ASN A 74 8.05 19.78 7.10
CA ASN A 74 8.94 19.28 6.05
C ASN A 74 8.87 17.75 5.92
N ASP A 75 8.85 17.02 7.03
CA ASP A 75 8.80 15.57 7.02
C ASP A 75 7.42 15.04 6.57
N THR A 76 6.35 15.80 6.88
CA THR A 76 5.00 15.49 6.40
C THR A 76 4.86 15.75 4.91
N LEU A 77 5.44 16.83 4.39
CA LEU A 77 5.50 17.09 2.95
C LEU A 77 6.21 15.93 2.22
N LYS A 78 7.41 15.55 2.68
CA LYS A 78 8.11 14.38 2.14
C LYS A 78 7.23 13.12 2.13
N LEU A 79 6.50 12.86 3.22
CA LEU A 79 5.62 11.70 3.32
C LEU A 79 4.51 11.74 2.27
N ILE A 80 3.77 12.85 2.15
CA ILE A 80 2.63 12.93 1.22
C ILE A 80 3.07 13.02 -0.25
N GLU A 81 4.21 13.64 -0.53
CA GLU A 81 4.85 13.66 -1.85
C GLU A 81 5.37 12.28 -2.26
N GLY A 82 5.89 11.51 -1.32
CA GLY A 82 6.36 10.14 -1.55
C GLY A 82 5.27 9.07 -1.52
N MET A 83 3.98 9.41 -1.37
CA MET A 83 2.89 8.44 -1.45
C MET A 83 2.58 8.06 -2.90
N GLN A 84 2.36 6.77 -3.14
CA GLN A 84 1.95 6.20 -4.43
C GLN A 84 0.73 5.30 -4.21
N LEU A 85 -0.48 5.87 -4.22
CA LEU A 85 -1.71 5.16 -3.89
C LEU A 85 -2.59 4.96 -5.12
N LEU A 86 -2.97 3.72 -5.40
CA LEU A 86 -3.75 3.36 -6.58
C LEU A 86 -4.95 2.49 -6.22
N ASP A 87 -6.09 2.77 -6.83
CA ASP A 87 -7.28 1.91 -6.81
C ASP A 87 -8.08 2.08 -8.10
N SER A 88 -8.74 1.04 -8.54
CA SER A 88 -9.54 1.06 -9.78
C SER A 88 -10.90 1.76 -9.60
N SER A 89 -11.29 2.10 -8.39
CA SER A 89 -12.57 2.76 -8.06
C SER A 89 -12.36 4.25 -7.83
N GLU A 90 -12.91 5.07 -8.70
CA GLU A 90 -12.91 6.53 -8.57
C GLU A 90 -13.51 6.99 -7.23
N ILE A 91 -14.63 6.38 -6.82
CA ILE A 91 -15.28 6.67 -5.53
C ILE A 91 -14.34 6.32 -4.35
N ALA A 92 -13.59 5.22 -4.45
CA ALA A 92 -12.64 4.84 -3.42
C ALA A 92 -11.47 5.83 -3.35
N ILE A 93 -10.97 6.30 -4.49
CA ILE A 93 -9.89 7.30 -4.56
C ILE A 93 -10.34 8.64 -3.96
N GLU A 94 -11.54 9.12 -4.30
CA GLU A 94 -12.06 10.33 -3.70
C GLU A 94 -12.20 10.20 -2.17
N ALA A 95 -12.75 9.07 -1.70
CA ALA A 95 -12.84 8.77 -0.28
C ALA A 95 -11.46 8.66 0.40
N SER A 96 -10.45 8.14 -0.32
CA SER A 96 -9.06 8.05 0.14
C SER A 96 -8.46 9.43 0.35
N ARG A 97 -8.52 10.31 -0.65
CA ARG A 97 -8.01 11.69 -0.56
C ARG A 97 -8.63 12.44 0.61
N ARG A 98 -9.96 12.39 0.74
CA ARG A 98 -10.69 13.01 1.87
C ARG A 98 -10.28 12.44 3.23
N ARG A 99 -10.13 11.11 3.33
CA ARG A 99 -9.71 10.46 4.58
C ARG A 99 -8.30 10.85 4.97
N ILE A 100 -7.37 10.89 4.03
CA ILE A 100 -5.98 11.27 4.25
C ILE A 100 -5.94 12.72 4.74
N LEU A 101 -6.60 13.63 4.03
CA LEU A 101 -6.65 15.06 4.40
C LEU A 101 -7.22 15.27 5.82
N ILE A 102 -8.34 14.62 6.15
CA ILE A 102 -8.93 14.68 7.49
C ILE A 102 -7.98 14.08 8.55
N THR A 103 -7.23 13.04 8.19
CA THR A 103 -6.28 12.42 9.14
C THR A 103 -5.11 13.35 9.41
N LEU A 104 -4.57 14.01 8.38
CA LEU A 104 -3.53 15.03 8.50
C LEU A 104 -4.00 16.22 9.37
N GLY A 105 -5.20 16.73 9.09
CA GLY A 105 -5.76 17.84 9.89
C GLY A 105 -5.99 17.47 11.35
N ARG A 106 -6.52 16.27 11.64
CA ARG A 106 -6.67 15.79 13.02
C ARG A 106 -5.36 15.55 13.76
N ALA A 107 -4.29 15.31 13.03
CA ALA A 107 -2.96 15.18 13.55
C ALA A 107 -2.23 16.53 13.72
N GLY A 108 -2.88 17.65 13.34
CA GLY A 108 -2.28 18.99 13.38
C GLY A 108 -1.15 19.18 12.37
N LEU A 109 -1.13 18.40 11.29
CA LEU A 109 -0.10 18.44 10.25
C LEU A 109 -0.53 19.28 9.03
N VAL A 110 -1.84 19.50 8.88
CA VAL A 110 -2.46 20.31 7.83
C VAL A 110 -3.50 21.23 8.46
N ASP A 111 -3.48 22.52 8.10
CA ASP A 111 -4.53 23.47 8.42
C ASP A 111 -5.68 23.31 7.43
N LEU A 112 -6.82 22.78 7.90
CA LEU A 112 -8.00 22.50 7.07
C LEU A 112 -8.84 23.76 6.76
N GLU A 113 -8.63 24.85 7.48
CA GLU A 113 -9.44 26.09 7.39
C GLU A 113 -8.67 27.25 6.74
N GLY A 114 -7.33 27.14 6.63
CA GLY A 114 -6.46 28.19 6.15
C GLY A 114 -5.43 27.74 5.13
N GLU A 115 -4.54 28.67 4.82
CA GLU A 115 -3.43 28.48 3.88
C GLU A 115 -2.19 27.83 4.53
N GLY A 116 -2.28 27.54 5.83
CA GLY A 116 -1.14 27.14 6.64
C GLY A 116 -0.32 28.32 7.14
N ASP A 117 0.68 28.03 7.94
CA ASP A 117 1.66 28.99 8.43
C ASP A 117 3.06 28.35 8.59
N GLU A 118 4.02 29.04 9.23
CA GLU A 118 5.34 28.46 9.50
C GLU A 118 5.21 27.18 10.35
N GLY A 119 5.26 26.03 9.67
CA GLY A 119 5.28 24.71 10.31
C GLY A 119 4.01 23.88 10.14
N VAL A 120 3.00 24.37 9.40
CA VAL A 120 1.77 23.64 9.10
C VAL A 120 1.42 23.78 7.61
N ILE A 121 1.18 22.67 6.92
CA ILE A 121 0.83 22.64 5.51
C ILE A 121 -0.57 23.22 5.29
N GLY A 122 -0.74 24.08 4.29
CA GLY A 122 -2.04 24.57 3.91
C GLY A 122 -2.91 23.49 3.25
N ARG A 123 -4.24 23.63 3.40
CA ARG A 123 -5.21 22.70 2.81
C ARG A 123 -5.03 22.53 1.31
N ASN A 124 -4.97 23.64 0.56
CA ASN A 124 -4.88 23.64 -0.89
C ASN A 124 -3.61 22.93 -1.38
N GLU A 125 -2.49 23.14 -0.71
CA GLU A 125 -1.22 22.48 -1.01
C GLU A 125 -1.32 20.97 -0.80
N ALA A 126 -1.86 20.54 0.34
CA ALA A 126 -2.06 19.12 0.64
C ALA A 126 -3.02 18.46 -0.38
N GLU A 127 -4.13 19.12 -0.76
CA GLU A 127 -5.06 18.62 -1.77
C GLU A 127 -4.38 18.43 -3.13
N MET A 128 -3.60 19.40 -3.62
CA MET A 128 -2.86 19.31 -4.88
C MET A 128 -1.87 18.13 -4.88
N ILE A 129 -1.12 17.93 -3.80
CA ILE A 129 -0.18 16.81 -3.66
C ILE A 129 -0.96 15.49 -3.68
N LEU A 130 -2.05 15.39 -2.93
CA LEU A 130 -2.86 14.18 -2.89
C LEU A 130 -3.54 13.86 -4.23
N GLU A 131 -3.94 14.86 -5.02
CA GLU A 131 -4.45 14.65 -6.37
C GLU A 131 -3.42 14.01 -7.30
N SER A 132 -2.16 14.37 -7.14
CA SER A 132 -1.05 13.82 -7.91
C SER A 132 -0.65 12.42 -7.48
N ASN A 133 -0.81 12.06 -6.20
CA ASN A 133 -0.24 10.85 -5.59
C ASN A 133 -1.27 9.80 -5.19
N VAL A 134 -2.56 10.12 -5.25
CA VAL A 134 -3.67 9.19 -5.01
C VAL A 134 -4.51 9.11 -6.29
N ARG A 135 -4.29 8.08 -7.11
CA ARG A 135 -4.76 8.02 -8.50
C ARG A 135 -5.72 6.87 -8.77
N VAL A 136 -6.58 7.05 -9.74
CA VAL A 136 -7.42 5.98 -10.30
C VAL A 136 -6.59 5.15 -11.28
N GLY A 137 -6.60 3.82 -11.16
CA GLY A 137 -5.95 2.91 -12.09
C GLY A 137 -6.00 1.45 -11.62
N ASP A 138 -5.76 0.52 -12.53
CA ASP A 138 -5.73 -0.92 -12.23
C ASP A 138 -4.28 -1.39 -12.12
N SER A 139 -3.75 -1.49 -10.89
CA SER A 139 -2.36 -1.91 -10.63
C SER A 139 -2.01 -3.30 -11.16
N LEU A 140 -2.98 -4.15 -11.43
CA LEU A 140 -2.74 -5.46 -12.03
C LEU A 140 -2.58 -5.40 -13.55
N LEU A 141 -3.26 -4.47 -14.21
CA LEU A 141 -3.38 -4.43 -15.66
C LEU A 141 -2.69 -3.24 -16.30
N ASP A 142 -2.64 -2.09 -15.62
CA ASP A 142 -2.04 -0.88 -16.14
C ASP A 142 -0.55 -0.79 -15.79
N GLU A 143 0.17 0.10 -16.47
CA GLU A 143 1.51 0.48 -16.05
C GLU A 143 1.47 1.25 -14.73
N TRP A 144 2.54 1.13 -13.95
CA TRP A 144 2.65 1.88 -12.69
C TRP A 144 2.82 3.37 -13.00
N PRO A 145 1.93 4.26 -12.52
CA PRO A 145 1.88 5.63 -13.01
C PRO A 145 2.95 6.56 -12.41
N TRP A 146 3.93 6.04 -11.69
CA TRP A 146 5.07 6.77 -11.15
C TRP A 146 6.37 6.22 -11.71
N ASN A 147 7.35 7.11 -11.92
CA ASN A 147 8.66 6.75 -12.47
C ASN A 147 9.57 6.04 -11.45
N GLU A 148 9.34 6.31 -10.17
CA GLU A 148 10.12 5.72 -9.08
C GLU A 148 9.43 4.47 -8.53
N SER A 149 10.20 3.42 -8.35
CA SER A 149 9.75 2.22 -7.68
C SER A 149 9.69 2.44 -6.16
N PRO A 150 8.62 1.99 -5.48
CA PRO A 150 8.49 2.19 -4.04
C PRO A 150 9.51 1.39 -3.23
N LEU A 151 10.07 2.01 -2.18
CA LEU A 151 10.88 1.32 -1.18
C LEU A 151 10.04 0.56 -0.14
N LEU A 152 8.80 0.98 0.04
CA LEU A 152 7.88 0.33 0.96
C LEU A 152 6.50 0.16 0.32
N ILE A 153 6.02 -1.08 0.25
CA ILE A 153 4.64 -1.37 -0.10
C ILE A 153 3.92 -1.92 1.13
N VAL A 154 2.82 -1.27 1.53
CA VAL A 154 1.93 -1.78 2.57
C VAL A 154 0.51 -1.84 2.01
N SER A 155 -0.07 -3.04 1.96
CA SER A 155 -1.37 -3.20 1.31
C SER A 155 -2.25 -4.25 1.98
N ARG A 156 -3.56 -4.07 1.84
CA ARG A 156 -4.59 -5.07 2.13
C ARG A 156 -5.43 -5.30 0.87
N PRO A 157 -4.95 -6.13 -0.05
CA PRO A 157 -5.61 -6.37 -1.32
C PRO A 157 -6.96 -7.07 -1.15
N PRO A 158 -7.83 -7.05 -2.18
CA PRO A 158 -9.12 -7.72 -2.12
C PRO A 158 -8.98 -9.25 -2.02
N TRP A 159 -9.66 -9.86 -1.03
CA TRP A 159 -9.69 -11.33 -0.80
C TRP A 159 -10.84 -11.99 -1.55
N ILE A 160 -10.96 -11.70 -2.81
CA ILE A 160 -12.02 -12.23 -3.65
C ILE A 160 -11.45 -13.07 -4.80
N ARG A 161 -12.10 -14.17 -5.12
CA ARG A 161 -11.75 -14.97 -6.32
C ARG A 161 -12.26 -14.28 -7.57
N ILE A 162 -11.51 -14.37 -8.65
CA ILE A 162 -11.93 -13.81 -9.95
C ILE A 162 -13.32 -14.30 -10.36
N LYS A 163 -13.64 -15.57 -10.09
CA LYS A 163 -14.96 -16.16 -10.39
C LYS A 163 -16.11 -15.54 -9.59
N ASP A 164 -15.84 -14.97 -8.43
CA ASP A 164 -16.85 -14.43 -7.52
C ASP A 164 -17.00 -12.91 -7.63
N ARG A 165 -16.04 -12.22 -8.31
CA ARG A 165 -16.00 -10.75 -8.41
C ARG A 165 -17.27 -10.15 -9.02
N PHE A 166 -17.87 -10.84 -9.97
CA PHE A 166 -19.06 -10.35 -10.70
C PHE A 166 -20.31 -11.17 -10.37
N ARG A 167 -20.37 -11.79 -9.20
CA ARG A 167 -21.54 -12.56 -8.77
C ARG A 167 -22.75 -11.63 -8.61
N GLY A 168 -23.87 -12.00 -9.24
CA GLY A 168 -25.10 -11.20 -9.23
C GLY A 168 -25.18 -10.09 -10.27
N HIS A 169 -24.12 -9.86 -11.06
CA HIS A 169 -24.16 -8.95 -12.20
C HIS A 169 -24.73 -9.66 -13.43
N GLU A 170 -25.62 -9.01 -14.20
CA GLU A 170 -26.25 -9.59 -15.42
C GLU A 170 -25.19 -10.11 -16.41
N ASP A 171 -24.15 -9.30 -16.67
CA ASP A 171 -23.01 -9.64 -17.53
C ASP A 171 -21.88 -10.39 -16.80
N GLY A 172 -22.11 -10.89 -15.59
CA GLY A 172 -21.04 -11.38 -14.72
C GLY A 172 -20.16 -12.47 -15.37
N SER A 173 -20.73 -13.33 -16.23
CA SER A 173 -19.98 -14.36 -16.95
C SER A 173 -19.04 -13.75 -18.00
N ARG A 174 -19.51 -12.76 -18.76
CA ARG A 174 -18.73 -12.05 -19.78
C ARG A 174 -17.60 -11.26 -19.13
N LEU A 175 -17.90 -10.45 -18.11
CA LEU A 175 -16.92 -9.65 -17.38
C LEU A 175 -15.82 -10.50 -16.72
N ARG A 176 -16.19 -11.65 -16.15
CA ARG A 176 -15.23 -12.61 -15.59
C ARG A 176 -14.30 -13.18 -16.64
N LYS A 177 -14.83 -13.57 -17.82
CA LYS A 177 -14.04 -14.12 -18.93
C LYS A 177 -13.08 -13.06 -19.46
N GLU A 178 -13.55 -11.83 -19.63
CA GLU A 178 -12.76 -10.68 -20.07
C GLU A 178 -11.61 -10.39 -19.09
N LEU A 179 -11.90 -10.21 -17.79
CA LEU A 179 -10.87 -9.99 -16.78
C LEU A 179 -9.85 -11.13 -16.75
N SER A 180 -10.30 -12.38 -16.79
CA SER A 180 -9.39 -13.53 -16.79
C SER A 180 -8.51 -13.56 -18.04
N GLY A 181 -9.03 -13.15 -19.19
CA GLY A 181 -8.28 -13.02 -20.44
C GLY A 181 -7.22 -11.91 -20.34
N ARG A 182 -7.62 -10.73 -19.89
CA ARG A 182 -6.69 -9.60 -19.69
C ARG A 182 -5.54 -9.97 -18.75
N LEU A 183 -5.84 -10.58 -17.60
CA LEU A 183 -4.81 -10.98 -16.61
C LEU A 183 -3.85 -12.05 -17.17
N ARG A 184 -4.35 -13.00 -17.99
CA ARG A 184 -3.48 -14.03 -18.60
C ARG A 184 -2.56 -13.50 -19.67
N ASN A 185 -2.94 -12.40 -20.31
CA ASN A 185 -2.19 -11.77 -21.40
C ASN A 185 -1.48 -10.50 -20.94
N ALA A 186 -1.55 -10.16 -19.65
CA ALA A 186 -0.81 -9.03 -19.11
C ALA A 186 0.69 -9.31 -19.20
N LEU A 187 1.42 -8.37 -19.79
CA LEU A 187 2.88 -8.42 -19.91
C LEU A 187 3.51 -7.45 -18.92
N ASP A 188 4.72 -7.75 -18.51
CA ASP A 188 5.58 -6.84 -17.77
C ASP A 188 6.35 -5.90 -18.72
N SER A 189 7.27 -5.12 -18.17
CA SER A 189 8.11 -4.17 -18.94
C SER A 189 9.08 -4.85 -19.91
N GLU A 190 9.37 -6.14 -19.71
CA GLU A 190 10.27 -6.92 -20.55
C GLU A 190 9.51 -7.71 -21.64
N GLY A 191 8.18 -7.66 -21.63
CA GLY A 191 7.31 -8.36 -22.56
C GLY A 191 7.01 -9.80 -22.16
N GLU A 192 7.36 -10.20 -20.94
CA GLU A 192 7.05 -11.51 -20.39
C GLU A 192 5.68 -11.50 -19.69
N LEU A 193 5.13 -12.68 -19.40
CA LEU A 193 3.86 -12.79 -18.70
C LEU A 193 3.98 -12.25 -17.26
N ARG A 194 3.24 -11.21 -16.96
CA ARG A 194 3.25 -10.52 -15.67
C ARG A 194 2.93 -11.42 -14.47
N PHE A 195 2.11 -12.48 -14.66
CA PHE A 195 1.65 -13.32 -13.56
C PHE A 195 1.92 -14.80 -13.76
N SER A 196 2.63 -15.41 -12.83
CA SER A 196 2.87 -16.86 -12.77
C SER A 196 1.76 -17.62 -12.02
N ALA A 197 1.07 -16.96 -11.08
CA ALA A 197 0.12 -17.55 -10.15
C ALA A 197 -1.32 -17.68 -10.69
N LEU A 198 -1.54 -17.69 -12.01
CA LEU A 198 -2.88 -17.70 -12.64
C LEU A 198 -3.51 -19.10 -12.77
N LYS A 199 -2.94 -20.15 -12.19
CA LYS A 199 -3.47 -21.52 -12.25
C LYS A 199 -4.59 -21.77 -11.22
N GLY A 200 -5.69 -22.38 -11.66
CA GLY A 200 -6.79 -22.79 -10.79
C GLY A 200 -7.76 -21.67 -10.40
N ASN A 201 -8.31 -21.75 -9.20
CA ASN A 201 -9.20 -20.73 -8.61
C ASN A 201 -8.38 -19.56 -8.07
N VAL A 202 -8.06 -18.61 -8.92
CA VAL A 202 -7.22 -17.47 -8.56
C VAL A 202 -7.98 -16.51 -7.64
N ASN A 203 -7.42 -16.24 -6.48
CA ASN A 203 -7.83 -15.15 -5.59
C ASN A 203 -6.97 -13.91 -5.89
N LEU A 204 -7.59 -12.74 -5.98
CA LEU A 204 -6.93 -11.51 -6.42
C LEU A 204 -5.74 -11.13 -5.54
N TYR A 205 -5.77 -11.38 -4.22
CA TYR A 205 -4.64 -11.05 -3.34
C TYR A 205 -3.31 -11.67 -3.80
N ARG A 206 -3.35 -12.83 -4.49
CA ARG A 206 -2.13 -13.48 -5.00
C ARG A 206 -1.48 -12.65 -6.10
N LEU A 207 -2.31 -12.11 -6.99
CA LEU A 207 -1.83 -11.26 -8.07
C LEU A 207 -1.31 -9.92 -7.56
N PHE A 208 -1.99 -9.34 -6.54
CA PHE A 208 -1.51 -8.14 -5.89
C PHE A 208 -0.18 -8.36 -5.16
N LEU A 209 0.01 -9.53 -4.53
CA LEU A 209 1.29 -9.86 -3.89
C LEU A 209 2.40 -10.01 -4.94
N GLU A 210 2.17 -10.77 -6.00
CA GLU A 210 3.11 -10.95 -7.11
C GLU A 210 3.43 -9.60 -7.76
N ARG A 211 2.43 -8.77 -8.02
CA ARG A 211 2.62 -7.42 -8.57
C ARG A 211 3.42 -6.51 -7.64
N SER A 212 3.18 -6.58 -6.33
CA SER A 212 3.93 -5.79 -5.34
C SER A 212 5.42 -6.16 -5.32
N LEU A 213 5.75 -7.44 -5.49
CA LEU A 213 7.15 -7.88 -5.60
C LEU A 213 7.84 -7.39 -6.88
N GLN A 214 7.08 -7.19 -7.96
CA GLN A 214 7.58 -6.61 -9.21
C GLN A 214 7.75 -5.09 -9.15
N LEU A 215 6.94 -4.41 -8.33
CA LEU A 215 6.94 -2.95 -8.23
C LEU A 215 7.96 -2.42 -7.24
N VAL A 216 8.23 -3.16 -6.16
CA VAL A 216 9.12 -2.72 -5.10
C VAL A 216 10.56 -2.63 -5.61
N SER A 217 11.27 -1.58 -5.19
CA SER A 217 12.70 -1.40 -5.49
C SER A 217 13.54 -2.54 -4.92
N GLU A 218 14.72 -2.76 -5.47
CA GLU A 218 15.74 -3.61 -4.85
C GLU A 218 16.06 -3.12 -3.44
N GLY A 219 16.13 -4.05 -2.48
CA GLY A 219 16.27 -3.74 -1.05
C GLY A 219 15.00 -3.21 -0.39
N GLY A 220 13.95 -2.90 -1.15
CA GLY A 220 12.66 -2.44 -0.63
C GLY A 220 11.88 -3.53 0.10
N ARG A 221 10.74 -3.18 0.68
CA ARG A 221 9.95 -4.06 1.56
C ARG A 221 8.49 -4.11 1.16
N VAL A 222 7.93 -5.33 1.12
CA VAL A 222 6.48 -5.55 0.93
C VAL A 222 5.89 -6.09 2.23
N ARG A 223 4.86 -5.41 2.73
CA ARG A 223 4.05 -5.83 3.89
C ARG A 223 2.60 -5.94 3.47
N MET A 224 2.04 -7.14 3.55
CA MET A 224 0.70 -7.38 3.02
C MET A 224 -0.16 -8.22 3.96
N VAL A 225 -1.40 -7.79 4.18
CA VAL A 225 -2.39 -8.57 4.93
C VAL A 225 -3.14 -9.46 3.94
N VAL A 226 -2.92 -10.77 4.05
CA VAL A 226 -3.47 -11.77 3.13
C VAL A 226 -4.13 -12.92 3.90
N PRO A 227 -5.05 -13.68 3.27
CA PRO A 227 -5.60 -14.88 3.88
C PRO A 227 -4.52 -15.95 4.14
N ASP A 228 -4.72 -16.76 5.18
CA ASP A 228 -3.87 -17.91 5.53
C ASP A 228 -3.80 -18.98 4.43
N SER A 229 -4.73 -18.96 3.49
CA SER A 229 -4.70 -19.79 2.27
C SER A 229 -3.42 -19.63 1.45
N LEU A 230 -2.70 -18.50 1.59
CA LEU A 230 -1.35 -18.35 1.05
C LEU A 230 -0.42 -19.46 1.54
N LEU A 231 -0.49 -19.82 2.81
CA LEU A 231 0.36 -20.84 3.43
C LEU A 231 -0.11 -22.28 3.16
N ARG A 232 -1.43 -22.49 3.08
CA ARG A 232 -2.04 -23.83 3.10
C ARG A 232 -2.45 -24.36 1.73
N GLU A 233 -2.91 -23.51 0.81
CA GLU A 233 -3.45 -23.99 -0.46
C GLU A 233 -2.36 -24.45 -1.44
N LYS A 234 -2.60 -25.59 -2.11
CA LYS A 234 -1.71 -26.11 -3.17
C LYS A 234 -1.57 -25.12 -4.33
N SER A 235 -2.63 -24.41 -4.67
CA SER A 235 -2.64 -23.41 -5.73
C SER A 235 -1.77 -22.16 -5.42
N SER A 236 -1.31 -21.98 -4.18
CA SER A 236 -0.36 -20.92 -3.78
C SER A 236 1.11 -21.36 -3.83
N VAL A 237 1.40 -22.61 -4.21
CA VAL A 237 2.78 -23.13 -4.27
C VAL A 237 3.69 -22.26 -5.17
N PRO A 238 3.30 -21.87 -6.40
CA PRO A 238 4.16 -21.01 -7.23
C PRO A 238 4.52 -19.70 -6.53
N LEU A 239 3.54 -19.05 -5.90
CA LEU A 239 3.77 -17.79 -5.19
C LEU A 239 4.65 -17.96 -3.95
N ARG A 240 4.49 -19.08 -3.19
CA ARG A 240 5.40 -19.37 -2.08
C ARG A 240 6.83 -19.63 -2.53
N LYS A 241 7.02 -20.27 -3.71
CA LYS A 241 8.35 -20.42 -4.30
C LYS A 241 8.98 -19.07 -4.62
N LEU A 242 8.24 -18.19 -5.29
CA LEU A 242 8.66 -16.82 -5.57
C LEU A 242 9.10 -16.09 -4.30
N LEU A 243 8.34 -16.23 -3.20
CA LEU A 243 8.64 -15.58 -1.93
C LEU A 243 9.90 -16.13 -1.23
N VAL A 244 10.25 -17.40 -1.45
CA VAL A 244 11.36 -18.07 -0.73
C VAL A 244 12.61 -18.18 -1.60
N GLU A 245 12.46 -18.36 -2.91
CA GLU A 245 13.57 -18.61 -3.84
C GLU A 245 14.12 -17.32 -4.45
N GLU A 246 13.26 -16.30 -4.64
CA GLU A 246 13.61 -15.05 -5.34
C GLU A 246 13.56 -13.82 -4.42
N ASN A 247 13.03 -13.97 -3.19
CA ASN A 247 12.87 -12.88 -2.24
C ASN A 247 13.27 -13.32 -0.83
N GLU A 248 13.53 -12.36 0.05
CA GLU A 248 13.75 -12.60 1.46
C GLU A 248 12.42 -12.59 2.23
N TRP A 249 11.89 -13.76 2.59
CA TRP A 249 10.69 -13.85 3.44
C TRP A 249 11.06 -13.68 4.91
N ARG A 250 11.03 -12.45 5.41
CA ARG A 250 11.52 -12.10 6.75
C ARG A 250 10.63 -12.56 7.90
N SER A 251 9.31 -12.38 7.78
CA SER A 251 8.39 -12.67 8.89
C SER A 251 6.95 -12.91 8.45
N THR A 252 6.21 -13.67 9.26
CA THR A 252 4.78 -13.92 9.10
C THR A 252 4.10 -13.84 10.46
N TRP A 253 3.03 -13.04 10.53
CA TRP A 253 2.15 -12.98 11.70
C TRP A 253 0.80 -13.58 11.35
N CYS A 254 0.36 -14.54 12.14
CA CYS A 254 -0.97 -15.14 12.00
C CYS A 254 -1.90 -14.51 13.03
N PHE A 255 -3.01 -13.96 12.56
CA PHE A 255 -4.07 -13.44 13.42
C PHE A 255 -5.15 -14.50 13.57
N PRO A 256 -5.58 -14.83 14.80
CA PRO A 256 -6.69 -15.75 14.99
C PRO A 256 -7.97 -15.18 14.39
N GLU A 257 -8.84 -16.06 13.88
CA GLU A 257 -10.18 -15.65 13.49
C GLU A 257 -10.92 -15.12 14.74
N PRO A 258 -11.63 -13.98 14.63
CA PRO A 258 -12.49 -13.55 15.71
C PRO A 258 -13.59 -14.60 15.91
N HIS A 259 -13.71 -15.11 17.14
CA HIS A 259 -14.76 -16.05 17.57
C HIS A 259 -16.11 -15.33 17.63
#